data_72e3c0e47df6059ef7d00e2a35a1146f
#
_entry.id   72e3c0e47df6059ef7d00e2a35a1146f
#
_cell.length_a   1.000
_cell.length_b   1.000
_cell.length_c   1.000
_cell.angle_alpha   90.00
_cell.angle_beta   90.00
_cell.angle_gamma   90.00
#
_symmetry.space_group_name_H-M   'P 1'
#
loop_
_entity.id
_entity.type
_entity.pdbx_description
1 polymer ?
#
loop_
_entity_poly.entity_id
_entity_poly.type
_entity_poly.pdbx_seq_one_letter_code
_entity_poly.pdbx_strand_id
1 'polypeptide(L)'
;AKCPPGQGPGLHNHVNTVETFTVLEGRFDVCWNDDGSGTVTLEKFDTISVPPGVCRSFKNSGETDGLLQVIISGGVHDMNDIAFTPAAADKINAVEPNLVEKFKEVGFKFNAGTDAE
;
A
#
# COMPACT_ATOMS: atom_id res chain seq x y z
N ALA A 1 -11.89 -0.34 -1.03
CA ALA A 1 -11.20 -1.11 -2.09
C ALA A 1 -11.81 -2.50 -2.20
N LYS A 2 -12.18 -2.89 -3.40
CA LYS A 2 -12.57 -4.27 -3.71
C LYS A 2 -11.38 -4.96 -4.37
N CYS A 3 -10.95 -6.08 -3.81
CA CYS A 3 -9.75 -6.78 -4.26
C CYS A 3 -10.03 -8.24 -4.55
N PRO A 4 -9.71 -8.72 -5.76
CA PRO A 4 -9.67 -10.16 -6.03
C PRO A 4 -8.61 -10.86 -5.17
N PRO A 5 -8.69 -12.18 -5.00
CA PRO A 5 -7.70 -12.95 -4.26
C PRO A 5 -6.27 -12.69 -4.74
N GLY A 6 -5.35 -12.50 -3.82
CA GLY A 6 -3.94 -12.27 -4.10
C GLY A 6 -3.58 -10.85 -4.55
N GLN A 7 -4.55 -9.96 -4.68
CA GLN A 7 -4.33 -8.60 -5.18
C GLN A 7 -4.21 -7.59 -4.03
N GLY A 8 -3.49 -6.52 -4.29
CA GLY A 8 -3.27 -5.40 -3.39
C GLY A 8 -2.13 -4.53 -3.89
N PRO A 9 -1.95 -3.33 -3.32
CA PRO A 9 -0.87 -2.44 -3.73
C PRO A 9 0.49 -2.95 -3.29
N GLY A 10 1.54 -2.48 -3.96
CA GLY A 10 2.90 -2.68 -3.51
C GLY A 10 3.20 -1.91 -2.22
N LEU A 11 4.34 -2.22 -1.61
CA LEU A 11 4.77 -1.58 -0.37
C LEU A 11 5.06 -0.09 -0.62
N HIS A 12 4.39 0.78 0.14
CA HIS A 12 4.45 2.24 -0.01
C HIS A 12 4.20 2.91 1.34
N ASN A 13 4.52 4.20 1.44
CA ASN A 13 4.13 4.99 2.60
C ASN A 13 3.24 6.18 2.17
N HIS A 14 2.56 6.74 3.16
CA HIS A 14 1.92 8.04 3.09
C HIS A 14 2.75 9.00 3.95
N VAL A 15 3.29 10.04 3.33
CA VAL A 15 4.24 10.93 4.00
C VAL A 15 3.56 11.79 5.06
N ASN A 16 2.34 12.22 4.81
CA ASN A 16 1.64 13.20 5.64
C ASN A 16 0.33 12.71 6.25
N THR A 17 -0.18 11.56 5.82
CA THR A 17 -1.51 11.11 6.24
C THR A 17 -1.46 9.79 7.01
N VAL A 18 -2.50 9.58 7.82
CA VAL A 18 -2.78 8.30 8.48
C VAL A 18 -3.72 7.52 7.58
N GLU A 19 -3.43 6.24 7.37
CA GLU A 19 -4.29 5.35 6.62
C GLU A 19 -4.84 4.27 7.54
N THR A 20 -6.17 4.13 7.57
CA THR A 20 -6.86 3.16 8.43
C THR A 20 -7.61 2.16 7.56
N PHE A 21 -7.36 0.89 7.81
CA PHE A 21 -8.01 -0.22 7.10
C PHE A 21 -8.99 -0.94 8.01
N THR A 22 -10.20 -1.19 7.53
CA THR A 22 -11.17 -2.07 8.18
C THR A 22 -11.65 -3.09 7.16
N VAL A 23 -11.58 -4.38 7.49
CA VAL A 23 -12.09 -5.45 6.62
C VAL A 23 -13.60 -5.50 6.73
N LEU A 24 -14.30 -5.27 5.62
CA LEU A 24 -15.76 -5.37 5.54
C LEU A 24 -16.20 -6.74 5.06
N GLU A 25 -15.43 -7.36 4.17
CA GLU A 25 -15.66 -8.72 3.68
C GLU A 25 -14.34 -9.40 3.36
N GLY A 26 -14.24 -10.68 3.66
CA GLY A 26 -13.07 -11.50 3.34
C GLY A 26 -11.97 -11.41 4.39
N ARG A 27 -10.75 -11.57 3.93
CA ARG A 27 -9.57 -11.59 4.79
C ARG A 27 -8.41 -10.92 4.08
N PHE A 28 -7.65 -10.10 4.80
CA PHE A 28 -6.53 -9.35 4.25
C PHE A 28 -5.29 -9.52 5.11
N ASP A 29 -4.15 -9.72 4.47
CA ASP A 29 -2.85 -9.57 5.10
C ASP A 29 -2.38 -8.13 4.92
N VAL A 30 -1.96 -7.51 6.02
CA VAL A 30 -1.35 -6.18 6.02
C VAL A 30 0.10 -6.33 6.43
N CYS A 31 1.00 -5.79 5.63
CA CYS A 31 2.42 -5.79 5.92
C CYS A 31 2.90 -4.37 6.21
N TRP A 32 3.89 -4.24 7.08
CA TRP A 32 4.52 -2.95 7.39
C TRP A 32 6.04 -3.12 7.52
N ASN A 33 6.72 -2.04 7.86
CA ASN A 33 8.16 -1.85 7.76
C ASN A 33 8.63 -1.64 6.31
N ASP A 34 9.84 -1.12 6.15
CA ASP A 34 10.39 -0.78 4.84
C ASP A 34 10.61 -2.00 3.95
N ASP A 35 10.75 -3.17 4.56
CA ASP A 35 10.92 -4.46 3.87
C ASP A 35 9.65 -5.33 3.91
N GLY A 36 8.57 -4.84 4.51
CA GLY A 36 7.34 -5.60 4.66
C GLY A 36 7.43 -6.74 5.67
N SER A 37 8.42 -6.73 6.56
CA SER A 37 8.67 -7.84 7.50
C SER A 37 7.63 -7.98 8.60
N GLY A 38 6.99 -6.89 9.00
CA GLY A 38 5.84 -6.95 9.90
C GLY A 38 4.59 -7.38 9.14
N THR A 39 3.79 -8.26 9.69
CA THR A 39 2.57 -8.72 9.03
C THR A 39 1.49 -9.08 10.05
N VAL A 40 0.25 -8.84 9.67
CA VAL A 40 -0.93 -9.26 10.43
C VAL A 40 -2.03 -9.65 9.44
N THR A 41 -2.80 -10.67 9.80
CA THR A 41 -4.00 -11.06 9.05
C THR A 41 -5.21 -10.45 9.72
N LEU A 42 -5.98 -9.69 8.97
CA LEU A 42 -7.22 -9.07 9.41
C LEU A 42 -8.41 -9.89 8.93
N GLU A 43 -9.28 -10.23 9.86
CA GLU A 43 -10.57 -10.85 9.58
C GLU A 43 -11.66 -9.76 9.53
N LYS A 44 -12.88 -10.16 9.20
CA LYS A 44 -14.02 -9.23 9.09
C LYS A 44 -14.16 -8.38 10.36
N PHE A 45 -14.25 -7.07 10.14
CA PHE A 45 -14.36 -6.00 11.15
C PHE A 45 -13.09 -5.70 11.94
N ASP A 46 -11.99 -6.39 11.71
CA ASP A 46 -10.72 -5.97 12.28
C ASP A 46 -10.24 -4.68 11.62
N THR A 47 -9.60 -3.84 12.42
CA THR A 47 -9.14 -2.51 12.00
C THR A 47 -7.68 -2.31 12.40
N ILE A 48 -6.91 -1.70 11.50
CA ILE A 48 -5.54 -1.26 11.76
C ILE A 48 -5.33 0.15 11.23
N SER A 49 -4.64 1.00 11.99
CA SER A 49 -4.22 2.33 11.55
C SER A 49 -2.72 2.35 11.38
N VAL A 50 -2.28 2.93 10.27
CA VAL A 50 -0.85 3.06 9.96
C VAL A 50 -0.49 4.54 9.94
N PRO A 51 0.46 4.96 10.80
CA PRO A 51 0.85 6.38 10.88
C PRO A 51 1.64 6.83 9.64
N PRO A 52 1.79 8.16 9.46
CA PRO A 52 2.61 8.70 8.38
C PRO A 52 4.04 8.15 8.42
N GLY A 53 4.63 7.97 7.25
CA GLY A 53 6.02 7.55 7.10
C GLY A 53 6.27 6.04 7.23
N VAL A 54 5.32 5.29 7.77
CA VAL A 54 5.47 3.83 7.89
C VAL A 54 5.04 3.18 6.58
N CYS A 55 5.91 2.38 5.98
CA CYS A 55 5.57 1.62 4.78
C CYS A 55 4.52 0.55 5.10
N ARG A 56 3.56 0.39 4.20
CA ARG A 56 2.50 -0.60 4.31
C ARG A 56 2.11 -1.15 2.94
N SER A 57 1.56 -2.33 2.97
CA SER A 57 0.85 -2.92 1.86
C SER A 57 -0.30 -3.76 2.40
N PHE A 58 -1.28 -4.05 1.55
CA PHE A 58 -2.30 -5.03 1.89
C PHE A 58 -2.52 -5.96 0.71
N LYS A 59 -3.02 -7.15 1.00
CA LYS A 59 -3.32 -8.15 -0.02
C LYS A 59 -4.51 -8.98 0.45
N ASN A 60 -5.44 -9.23 -0.47
CA ASN A 60 -6.52 -10.18 -0.20
C ASN A 60 -5.91 -11.58 -0.03
N SER A 61 -5.93 -12.11 1.18
CA SER A 61 -5.43 -13.44 1.51
C SER A 61 -6.53 -14.50 1.56
N GLY A 62 -7.76 -14.13 1.21
CA GLY A 62 -8.88 -15.06 1.10
C GLY A 62 -8.99 -15.69 -0.28
N GLU A 63 -10.07 -16.45 -0.48
CA GLU A 63 -10.33 -17.21 -1.72
C GLU A 63 -11.36 -16.54 -2.62
N THR A 64 -12.03 -15.50 -2.14
CA THR A 64 -13.05 -14.73 -2.87
C THR A 64 -12.70 -13.26 -2.86
N ASP A 65 -13.41 -12.46 -3.66
CA ASP A 65 -13.26 -11.01 -3.63
C ASP A 65 -13.45 -10.49 -2.22
N GLY A 66 -12.52 -9.64 -1.77
CA GLY A 66 -12.59 -9.01 -0.46
C GLY A 66 -12.96 -7.54 -0.59
N LEU A 67 -13.50 -6.97 0.49
CA LEU A 67 -13.84 -5.56 0.57
C LEU A 67 -13.15 -4.94 1.78
N LEU A 68 -12.29 -3.96 1.50
CA LEU A 68 -11.51 -3.24 2.50
C LEU A 68 -11.95 -1.78 2.52
N GLN A 69 -12.37 -1.29 3.69
CA GLN A 69 -12.60 0.14 3.88
C GLN A 69 -11.24 0.81 4.14
N VAL A 70 -10.95 1.84 3.38
CA VAL A 70 -9.71 2.61 3.51
C VAL A 70 -10.08 4.05 3.81
N ILE A 71 -9.64 4.53 4.97
CA ILE A 71 -9.84 5.92 5.39
C ILE A 71 -8.47 6.58 5.46
N ILE A 72 -8.29 7.65 4.68
CA ILE A 72 -7.07 8.46 4.71
C ILE A 72 -7.42 9.78 5.38
N SER A 73 -6.71 10.10 6.45
CA SER A 73 -6.96 11.31 7.23
C SER A 73 -5.68 12.13 7.42
N GLY A 74 -5.83 13.45 7.49
CA GLY A 74 -4.71 14.39 7.57
C GLY A 74 -4.82 15.54 6.57
N GLY A 75 -5.87 15.56 5.77
CA GLY A 75 -6.23 16.71 4.94
C GLY A 75 -5.44 16.85 3.64
N VAL A 76 -4.70 15.85 3.22
CA VAL A 76 -3.89 15.93 2.00
C VAL A 76 -4.43 14.94 0.97
N HIS A 77 -4.75 15.46 -0.22
CA HIS A 77 -5.16 14.67 -1.37
C HIS A 77 -4.27 15.00 -2.56
N ASP A 78 -3.00 14.65 -2.49
CA ASP A 78 -2.16 14.80 -3.66
C ASP A 78 -1.23 13.59 -3.81
N MET A 79 -0.71 13.43 -5.01
CA MET A 79 0.18 12.33 -5.33
C MET A 79 1.53 12.41 -4.60
N ASN A 80 1.85 13.59 -4.05
CA ASN A 80 3.10 13.80 -3.33
C ASN A 80 3.10 13.13 -1.94
N ASP A 81 1.92 12.78 -1.43
CA ASP A 81 1.79 12.07 -0.15
C ASP A 81 2.22 10.60 -0.26
N ILE A 82 2.19 10.02 -1.45
CA ILE A 82 2.42 8.59 -1.65
C ILE A 82 3.81 8.35 -2.21
N ALA A 83 4.55 7.44 -1.57
CA ALA A 83 5.81 6.95 -2.07
C ALA A 83 5.84 5.43 -1.98
N PHE A 84 6.18 4.77 -3.09
CA PHE A 84 6.41 3.33 -3.12
C PHE A 84 7.87 3.03 -2.82
N THR A 85 8.14 1.80 -2.40
CA THR A 85 9.53 1.35 -2.18
C THR A 85 10.23 1.07 -3.52
N PRO A 86 11.58 1.15 -3.56
CA PRO A 86 12.31 0.71 -4.75
C PRO A 86 12.03 -0.74 -5.14
N ALA A 87 11.80 -1.63 -4.16
CA ALA A 87 11.44 -3.01 -4.44
C ALA A 87 10.09 -3.12 -5.16
N ALA A 88 9.14 -2.25 -4.86
CA ALA A 88 7.87 -2.19 -5.60
C ALA A 88 8.10 -1.76 -7.05
N ALA A 89 9.03 -0.83 -7.29
CA ALA A 89 9.40 -0.42 -8.64
C ALA A 89 9.95 -1.59 -9.44
N ASP A 90 10.82 -2.39 -8.84
CA ASP A 90 11.39 -3.57 -9.50
C ASP A 90 10.31 -4.58 -9.90
N LYS A 91 9.33 -4.82 -9.04
CA LYS A 91 8.21 -5.71 -9.34
C LYS A 91 7.35 -5.18 -10.50
N ILE A 92 7.10 -3.89 -10.53
CA ILE A 92 6.33 -3.26 -11.62
C ILE A 92 7.07 -3.41 -12.94
N ASN A 93 8.36 -3.10 -12.97
CA ASN A 93 9.19 -3.22 -14.18
C ASN A 93 9.36 -4.67 -14.64
N ALA A 94 9.24 -5.65 -13.74
CA ALA A 94 9.25 -7.06 -14.11
C ALA A 94 8.00 -7.47 -14.88
N VAL A 95 6.87 -6.78 -14.65
CA VAL A 95 5.63 -7.03 -15.39
C VAL A 95 5.65 -6.31 -16.75
N GLU A 96 6.01 -5.04 -16.75
CA GLU A 96 6.12 -4.24 -17.99
C GLU A 96 7.32 -3.31 -17.89
N PRO A 97 8.38 -3.51 -18.70
CA PRO A 97 9.54 -2.61 -18.69
C PRO A 97 9.15 -1.15 -18.95
N ASN A 98 9.80 -0.23 -18.25
CA ASN A 98 9.59 1.22 -18.33
C ASN A 98 8.25 1.72 -17.76
N LEU A 99 7.44 0.87 -17.17
CA LEU A 99 6.17 1.30 -16.57
C LEU A 99 6.40 2.24 -15.38
N VAL A 100 7.44 1.99 -14.57
CA VAL A 100 7.81 2.85 -13.44
C VAL A 100 8.11 4.28 -13.92
N GLU A 101 8.80 4.45 -15.05
CA GLU A 101 9.10 5.79 -15.58
C GLU A 101 7.81 6.53 -15.96
N LYS A 102 6.84 5.83 -16.52
CA LYS A 102 5.52 6.42 -16.82
C LYS A 102 4.79 6.86 -15.53
N PHE A 103 4.87 6.07 -14.46
CA PHE A 103 4.31 6.46 -13.18
C PHE A 103 5.02 7.69 -12.59
N LYS A 104 6.34 7.77 -12.69
CA LYS A 104 7.11 8.94 -12.24
C LYS A 104 6.69 10.21 -12.98
N GLU A 105 6.40 10.11 -14.26
CA GLU A 105 5.96 11.27 -15.08
C GLU A 105 4.65 11.89 -14.56
N VAL A 106 3.80 11.10 -13.92
CA VAL A 106 2.54 11.58 -13.35
C VAL A 106 2.63 11.81 -11.83
N GLY A 107 3.83 11.83 -11.27
CA GLY A 107 4.07 12.25 -9.88
C GLY A 107 4.30 11.15 -8.87
N PHE A 108 4.28 9.89 -9.26
CA PHE A 108 4.58 8.79 -8.33
C PHE A 108 6.06 8.79 -7.93
N LYS A 109 6.33 8.49 -6.67
CA LYS A 109 7.67 8.36 -6.10
C LYS A 109 7.95 6.91 -5.74
N PHE A 110 9.21 6.50 -5.86
CA PHE A 110 9.65 5.14 -5.55
C PHE A 110 10.86 5.15 -4.60
N ASN A 111 10.80 6.04 -3.60
CA ASN A 111 11.89 6.25 -2.64
C ASN A 111 11.49 5.96 -1.19
N ALA A 112 10.35 5.32 -0.94
CA ALA A 112 9.93 5.00 0.42
C ALA A 112 10.92 4.05 1.09
N GLY A 113 11.22 4.30 2.36
CA GLY A 113 12.20 3.51 3.11
C GLY A 113 13.65 3.85 2.80
N THR A 114 13.91 4.95 2.05
CA THR A 114 15.25 5.43 1.74
C THR A 114 15.43 6.86 2.22
N ASP A 115 16.67 7.35 2.26
CA ASP A 115 16.99 8.76 2.56
C ASP A 115 16.95 9.64 1.31
N ALA A 116 16.60 9.09 0.15
CA ALA A 116 16.50 9.85 -1.10
C ALA A 116 15.25 10.72 -1.13
N GLU A 117 15.38 11.94 -1.61
CA GLU A 117 14.25 12.86 -1.81
C GLU A 117 13.67 12.79 -3.23
#